data_87fe88b0b8089f54984dea839d6ed09f
#
_entry.id   87fe88b0b8089f54984dea839d6ed09f
#
_cell.length_a   1.000
_cell.length_b   1.000
_cell.length_c   1.000
_cell.angle_alpha   90.00
_cell.angle_beta   90.00
_cell.angle_gamma   90.00
#
_symmetry.space_group_name_H-M   'P 1'
#
loop_
_entity.id
_entity.type
_entity.pdbx_description
1 polymer ?
#
loop_
_entity_poly.entity_id
_entity_poly.type
_entity_poly.pdbx_seq_one_letter_code
_entity_poly.pdbx_strand_id
1 'polypeptide(L)'
;NTLLSLSMSFTKALALANNLETFEIFDKDFKSYQIPVPLMNILNGGKHAILSSDFQEYMIIPLGFENYSDAINCCVKIYWTIKSYLESNGHSTSVGDEGGFVSPYKNNEEPLKLIMECIEKAGYKPGVEVFLGLDVAASELVDNKKYKIMQNNKNNFMTPDELLNFYVHLVKNYPIKSIEDPFDQDDWENWTKLNKEIGSKVQIVGDDLLVTSINKIKTSISEDSVNTVLIK
;
A
#
# COMPACT_ATOMS: atom_id res chain seq x y z
N ASN A 1 17.07 -7.92 -12.38
CA ASN A 1 16.31 -7.69 -13.64
C ASN A 1 16.63 -8.72 -14.72
N THR A 2 17.91 -8.97 -15.08
CA THR A 2 18.27 -9.92 -16.15
C THR A 2 17.82 -11.34 -15.83
N LEU A 3 18.04 -11.83 -14.60
CA LEU A 3 17.61 -13.16 -14.18
C LEU A 3 16.09 -13.31 -14.21
N LEU A 4 15.36 -12.28 -13.78
CA LEU A 4 13.90 -12.28 -13.78
C LEU A 4 13.36 -12.38 -15.22
N SER A 5 13.87 -11.60 -16.17
CA SER A 5 13.41 -11.64 -17.55
C SER A 5 13.68 -13.00 -18.22
N LEU A 6 14.82 -13.62 -17.93
CA LEU A 6 15.12 -14.98 -18.39
C LEU A 6 14.18 -16.02 -17.79
N SER A 7 13.95 -15.96 -16.47
CA SER A 7 13.03 -16.85 -15.75
C SER A 7 11.61 -16.75 -16.29
N MET A 8 11.10 -15.53 -16.47
CA MET A 8 9.76 -15.29 -17.03
C MET A 8 9.64 -15.81 -18.47
N SER A 9 10.64 -15.55 -19.31
CA SER A 9 10.64 -16.02 -20.70
C SER A 9 10.67 -17.55 -20.79
N PHE A 10 11.52 -18.19 -19.98
CA PHE A 10 11.61 -19.64 -19.90
C PHE A 10 10.29 -20.27 -19.43
N THR A 11 9.68 -19.72 -18.36
CA THR A 11 8.41 -20.21 -17.83
C THR A 11 7.28 -20.09 -18.85
N LYS A 12 7.20 -18.97 -19.58
CA LYS A 12 6.22 -18.80 -20.67
C LYS A 12 6.45 -19.81 -21.81
N ALA A 13 7.70 -20.01 -22.22
CA ALA A 13 8.02 -20.99 -23.27
C ALA A 13 7.67 -22.43 -22.83
N LEU A 14 7.94 -22.76 -21.57
CA LEU A 14 7.59 -24.07 -21.00
C LEU A 14 6.07 -24.28 -20.94
N ALA A 15 5.31 -23.25 -20.56
CA ALA A 15 3.84 -23.30 -20.54
C ALA A 15 3.30 -23.55 -21.95
N LEU A 16 3.73 -22.78 -22.94
CA LEU A 16 3.34 -22.94 -24.34
C LEU A 16 3.68 -24.36 -24.89
N ALA A 17 4.87 -24.87 -24.58
CA ALA A 17 5.29 -26.21 -25.04
C ALA A 17 4.44 -27.33 -24.42
N ASN A 18 3.78 -27.10 -23.29
CA ASN A 18 2.93 -28.06 -22.60
C ASN A 18 1.43 -27.81 -22.80
N ASN A 19 1.03 -26.80 -23.60
CA ASN A 19 -0.35 -26.32 -23.73
C ASN A 19 -0.99 -25.95 -22.35
N LEU A 20 -0.23 -25.26 -21.51
CA LEU A 20 -0.63 -24.81 -20.19
C LEU A 20 -0.63 -23.28 -20.13
N GLU A 21 -1.43 -22.72 -19.21
CA GLU A 21 -1.25 -21.34 -18.78
C GLU A 21 0.01 -21.20 -17.91
N THR A 22 0.60 -20.01 -17.88
CA THR A 22 1.90 -19.80 -17.19
C THR A 22 1.83 -20.14 -15.70
N PHE A 23 0.73 -19.88 -15.03
CA PHE A 23 0.55 -20.17 -13.62
C PHE A 23 0.41 -21.68 -13.33
N GLU A 24 -0.09 -22.49 -14.27
CA GLU A 24 -0.23 -23.94 -14.14
C GLU A 24 1.12 -24.68 -14.12
N ILE A 25 2.21 -24.00 -14.53
CA ILE A 25 3.57 -24.55 -14.41
C ILE A 25 3.98 -24.68 -12.94
N PHE A 26 3.50 -23.80 -12.09
CA PHE A 26 3.87 -23.77 -10.66
C PHE A 26 2.99 -24.65 -9.80
N ASP A 27 1.75 -24.87 -10.21
CA ASP A 27 0.80 -25.72 -9.46
C ASP A 27 -0.16 -26.45 -10.41
N LYS A 28 0.18 -27.71 -10.72
CA LYS A 28 -0.63 -28.57 -11.61
C LYS A 28 -1.88 -29.15 -10.94
N ASP A 29 -1.91 -29.14 -9.62
CA ASP A 29 -3.01 -29.70 -8.82
C ASP A 29 -4.00 -28.62 -8.39
N PHE A 30 -3.80 -27.38 -8.82
CA PHE A 30 -4.62 -26.25 -8.44
C PHE A 30 -6.05 -26.40 -9.01
N LYS A 31 -7.03 -26.48 -8.11
CA LYS A 31 -8.42 -26.79 -8.49
C LYS A 31 -9.31 -25.53 -8.64
N SER A 32 -8.84 -24.39 -8.17
CA SER A 32 -9.59 -23.13 -8.26
C SER A 32 -8.66 -21.93 -8.27
N TYR A 33 -8.94 -20.97 -9.13
CA TYR A 33 -8.18 -19.72 -9.23
C TYR A 33 -9.03 -18.56 -8.72
N GLN A 34 -8.42 -17.70 -7.92
CA GLN A 34 -9.01 -16.43 -7.53
C GLN A 34 -8.15 -15.29 -8.06
N ILE A 35 -8.80 -14.34 -8.71
CA ILE A 35 -8.14 -13.08 -9.06
C ILE A 35 -7.95 -12.31 -7.75
N PRO A 36 -6.73 -11.84 -7.43
CA PRO A 36 -6.48 -11.09 -6.20
C PRO A 36 -7.23 -9.76 -6.18
N VAL A 37 -7.58 -9.31 -4.98
CA VAL A 37 -8.15 -7.97 -4.79
C VAL A 37 -7.04 -6.94 -5.08
N PRO A 38 -7.30 -5.95 -5.94
CA PRO A 38 -6.30 -4.93 -6.26
C PRO A 38 -6.12 -3.94 -5.10
N LEU A 39 -4.87 -3.50 -4.89
CA LEU A 39 -4.54 -2.30 -4.14
C LEU A 39 -4.25 -1.20 -5.17
N MET A 40 -5.10 -0.18 -5.23
CA MET A 40 -5.04 0.85 -6.26
C MET A 40 -4.50 2.15 -5.68
N ASN A 41 -3.30 2.56 -6.11
CA ASN A 41 -2.72 3.84 -5.71
C ASN A 41 -3.53 5.00 -6.29
N ILE A 42 -3.97 5.92 -5.44
CA ILE A 42 -4.86 7.03 -5.80
C ILE A 42 -4.20 8.39 -5.57
N LEU A 43 -3.45 8.51 -4.48
CA LEU A 43 -2.73 9.75 -4.15
C LEU A 43 -1.28 9.41 -3.82
N ASN A 44 -0.36 10.20 -4.35
CA ASN A 44 1.06 10.11 -4.10
C ASN A 44 1.56 11.20 -3.15
N GLY A 45 2.48 10.81 -2.27
CA GLY A 45 3.29 11.69 -1.46
C GLY A 45 4.75 11.30 -1.48
N GLY A 46 5.47 11.56 -0.40
CA GLY A 46 6.85 11.17 -0.23
C GLY A 46 7.79 11.74 -1.29
N LYS A 47 8.75 10.93 -1.74
CA LYS A 47 9.69 11.30 -2.81
C LYS A 47 9.04 11.51 -4.17
N HIS A 48 7.91 10.91 -4.42
CA HIS A 48 7.18 10.98 -5.69
C HIS A 48 6.35 12.26 -5.86
N ALA A 49 6.28 13.11 -4.79
CA ALA A 49 5.45 14.30 -4.79
C ALA A 49 6.06 15.44 -3.97
N ILE A 50 6.71 16.40 -4.65
CA ILE A 50 7.26 17.58 -3.99
C ILE A 50 6.14 18.39 -3.33
N LEU A 51 6.30 18.75 -2.04
CA LEU A 51 5.33 19.50 -1.22
C LEU A 51 4.00 18.78 -0.94
N SER A 52 3.99 17.46 -0.97
CA SER A 52 2.84 16.64 -0.58
C SER A 52 3.02 16.05 0.84
N SER A 53 2.18 15.07 1.22
CA SER A 53 2.33 14.26 2.44
C SER A 53 3.63 13.45 2.44
N ASP A 54 4.03 12.92 3.60
CA ASP A 54 5.26 12.12 3.71
C ASP A 54 5.08 10.69 3.21
N PHE A 55 3.89 10.10 3.36
CA PHE A 55 3.63 8.73 2.92
C PHE A 55 3.61 8.64 1.41
N GLN A 56 4.24 7.61 0.87
CA GLN A 56 4.49 7.46 -0.55
C GLN A 56 3.21 7.20 -1.34
N GLU A 57 2.35 6.29 -0.83
CA GLU A 57 1.10 5.95 -1.49
C GLU A 57 -0.10 5.90 -0.54
N TYR A 58 -1.23 6.37 -1.05
CA TYR A 58 -2.54 6.20 -0.46
C TYR A 58 -3.42 5.42 -1.42
N MET A 59 -3.76 4.22 -1.02
CA MET A 59 -4.46 3.24 -1.85
C MET A 59 -5.90 3.04 -1.44
N ILE A 60 -6.74 2.60 -2.39
CA ILE A 60 -8.07 2.05 -2.13
C ILE A 60 -8.07 0.54 -2.40
N ILE A 61 -8.85 -0.20 -1.59
CA ILE A 61 -8.95 -1.65 -1.62
C ILE A 61 -10.42 -2.04 -1.69
N PRO A 62 -10.94 -2.51 -2.83
CA PRO A 62 -12.36 -2.82 -3.04
C PRO A 62 -12.71 -4.22 -2.52
N LEU A 63 -12.71 -4.42 -1.18
CA LEU A 63 -12.96 -5.72 -0.55
C LEU A 63 -14.44 -6.14 -0.55
N GLY A 64 -15.38 -5.22 -0.74
CA GLY A 64 -16.81 -5.50 -0.65
C GLY A 64 -17.46 -5.99 -1.95
N PHE A 65 -16.69 -6.50 -2.92
CA PHE A 65 -17.17 -6.93 -4.22
C PHE A 65 -16.93 -8.42 -4.46
N GLU A 66 -17.95 -9.11 -4.98
CA GLU A 66 -17.84 -10.55 -5.29
C GLU A 66 -17.07 -10.83 -6.58
N ASN A 67 -17.05 -9.89 -7.52
CA ASN A 67 -16.35 -10.05 -8.78
C ASN A 67 -15.37 -8.91 -9.07
N TYR A 68 -14.33 -9.25 -9.82
CA TYR A 68 -13.23 -8.34 -10.14
C TYR A 68 -13.66 -7.14 -10.99
N SER A 69 -14.60 -7.32 -11.92
CA SER A 69 -15.05 -6.24 -12.81
C SER A 69 -15.74 -5.13 -12.03
N ASP A 70 -16.60 -5.46 -11.06
CA ASP A 70 -17.28 -4.48 -10.22
C ASP A 70 -16.28 -3.79 -9.28
N ALA A 71 -15.30 -4.54 -8.74
CA ALA A 71 -14.21 -3.99 -7.94
C ALA A 71 -13.42 -2.94 -8.72
N ILE A 72 -13.01 -3.24 -9.96
CA ILE A 72 -12.27 -2.28 -10.81
C ILE A 72 -13.16 -1.09 -11.19
N ASN A 73 -14.40 -1.30 -11.58
CA ASN A 73 -15.33 -0.22 -11.91
C ASN A 73 -15.52 0.76 -10.73
N CYS A 74 -15.61 0.22 -9.51
CA CYS A 74 -15.64 1.01 -8.29
C CYS A 74 -14.37 1.88 -8.16
N CYS A 75 -13.19 1.28 -8.28
CA CYS A 75 -11.92 2.00 -8.18
C CYS A 75 -11.79 3.11 -9.23
N VAL A 76 -12.14 2.83 -10.48
CA VAL A 76 -12.14 3.80 -11.58
C VAL A 76 -13.07 4.97 -11.28
N LYS A 77 -14.28 4.69 -10.79
CA LYS A 77 -15.25 5.74 -10.45
C LYS A 77 -14.76 6.62 -9.30
N ILE A 78 -14.14 6.04 -8.28
CA ILE A 78 -13.53 6.80 -7.18
C ILE A 78 -12.37 7.65 -7.70
N TYR A 79 -11.50 7.10 -8.53
CA TYR A 79 -10.38 7.82 -9.14
C TYR A 79 -10.85 9.07 -9.90
N TRP A 80 -11.86 8.94 -10.75
CA TRP A 80 -12.45 10.08 -11.47
C TRP A 80 -13.16 11.08 -10.55
N THR A 81 -13.76 10.61 -9.47
CA THR A 81 -14.37 11.48 -8.45
C THR A 81 -13.31 12.32 -7.75
N ILE A 82 -12.17 11.72 -7.39
CA ILE A 82 -11.03 12.43 -6.79
C ILE A 82 -10.46 13.45 -7.79
N LYS A 83 -10.29 13.06 -9.05
CA LYS A 83 -9.84 14.00 -10.10
C LYS A 83 -10.73 15.23 -10.18
N SER A 84 -12.04 15.01 -10.30
CA SER A 84 -13.03 16.10 -10.38
C SER A 84 -13.02 16.97 -9.12
N TYR A 85 -12.82 16.36 -7.94
CA TYR A 85 -12.70 17.10 -6.68
C TYR A 85 -11.45 18.00 -6.69
N LEU A 86 -10.31 17.47 -7.08
CA LEU A 86 -9.05 18.24 -7.16
C LEU A 86 -9.18 19.41 -8.13
N GLU A 87 -9.71 19.16 -9.34
CA GLU A 87 -9.93 20.21 -10.36
C GLU A 87 -10.86 21.33 -9.85
N SER A 88 -11.97 20.97 -9.21
CA SER A 88 -12.94 21.93 -8.69
C SER A 88 -12.41 22.77 -7.53
N ASN A 89 -11.38 22.29 -6.83
CA ASN A 89 -10.72 23.03 -5.75
C ASN A 89 -9.41 23.71 -6.20
N GLY A 90 -9.13 23.75 -7.51
CA GLY A 90 -7.96 24.41 -8.06
C GLY A 90 -6.63 23.69 -7.79
N HIS A 91 -6.68 22.40 -7.47
CA HIS A 91 -5.50 21.57 -7.28
C HIS A 91 -5.04 20.92 -8.58
N SER A 92 -3.76 20.57 -8.63
CA SER A 92 -3.19 19.81 -9.74
C SER A 92 -3.81 18.40 -9.82
N THR A 93 -4.02 17.93 -11.03
CA THR A 93 -4.36 16.52 -11.32
C THR A 93 -3.22 15.81 -12.05
N SER A 94 -2.00 16.33 -11.93
CA SER A 94 -0.80 15.62 -12.36
C SER A 94 -0.63 14.35 -11.53
N VAL A 95 -0.18 13.28 -12.16
CA VAL A 95 0.07 12.00 -11.52
C VAL A 95 1.56 11.80 -11.26
N GLY A 96 1.87 11.13 -10.16
CA GLY A 96 3.22 10.65 -9.88
C GLY A 96 3.58 9.41 -10.71
N ASP A 97 4.78 8.91 -10.54
CA ASP A 97 5.31 7.76 -11.28
C ASP A 97 4.48 6.47 -11.08
N GLU A 98 3.76 6.37 -9.98
CA GLU A 98 2.91 5.24 -9.60
C GLU A 98 1.42 5.48 -9.84
N GLY A 99 1.08 6.55 -10.59
CA GLY A 99 -0.27 6.81 -11.10
C GLY A 99 -1.23 7.51 -10.14
N GLY A 100 -0.85 7.75 -8.89
CA GLY A 100 -1.62 8.55 -7.94
C GLY A 100 -1.50 10.05 -8.22
N PHE A 101 -2.55 10.83 -7.90
CA PHE A 101 -2.51 12.29 -8.02
C PHE A 101 -1.57 12.90 -6.98
N VAL A 102 -0.88 13.97 -7.39
CA VAL A 102 0.00 14.77 -6.53
C VAL A 102 -0.71 16.05 -6.14
N SER A 103 -0.91 16.27 -4.85
CA SER A 103 -1.53 17.49 -4.32
C SER A 103 -0.87 17.91 -3.01
N PRO A 104 -0.80 19.21 -2.70
CA PRO A 104 -0.21 19.66 -1.45
C PRO A 104 -1.12 19.36 -0.25
N TYR A 105 -0.58 18.71 0.75
CA TYR A 105 -1.26 18.40 2.02
C TYR A 105 -0.45 18.97 3.20
N LYS A 106 -1.13 19.26 4.32
CA LYS A 106 -0.50 19.80 5.53
C LYS A 106 -0.05 18.72 6.52
N ASN A 107 -0.56 17.52 6.36
CA ASN A 107 -0.27 16.36 7.18
C ASN A 107 -0.67 15.06 6.45
N ASN A 108 -0.36 13.92 7.06
CA ASN A 108 -0.60 12.60 6.45
C ASN A 108 -2.04 12.09 6.61
N GLU A 109 -2.92 12.80 7.31
CA GLU A 109 -4.34 12.44 7.44
C GLU A 109 -5.24 13.12 6.40
N GLU A 110 -4.83 14.28 5.87
CA GLU A 110 -5.65 15.00 4.86
C GLU A 110 -5.93 14.15 3.62
N PRO A 111 -4.95 13.38 3.06
CA PRO A 111 -5.23 12.48 1.94
C PRO A 111 -6.28 11.41 2.30
N LEU A 112 -6.21 10.83 3.49
CA LEU A 112 -7.19 9.83 3.94
C LEU A 112 -8.60 10.40 4.02
N LYS A 113 -8.76 11.61 4.57
CA LYS A 113 -10.05 12.31 4.64
C LYS A 113 -10.62 12.57 3.25
N LEU A 114 -9.77 13.06 2.34
CA LEU A 114 -10.17 13.30 0.96
C LEU A 114 -10.66 12.02 0.26
N ILE A 115 -9.92 10.92 0.41
CA ILE A 115 -10.31 9.63 -0.20
C ILE A 115 -11.64 9.17 0.38
N MET A 116 -11.83 9.24 1.71
CA MET A 116 -13.09 8.86 2.36
C MET A 116 -14.29 9.64 1.80
N GLU A 117 -14.17 10.98 1.72
CA GLU A 117 -15.22 11.83 1.13
C GLU A 117 -15.51 11.48 -0.34
N CYS A 118 -14.47 11.18 -1.12
CA CYS A 118 -14.64 10.83 -2.53
C CYS A 118 -15.21 9.43 -2.73
N ILE A 119 -14.95 8.46 -1.84
CA ILE A 119 -15.62 7.16 -1.84
C ILE A 119 -17.12 7.35 -1.65
N GLU A 120 -17.54 8.17 -0.67
CA GLU A 120 -18.96 8.48 -0.42
C GLU A 120 -19.60 9.23 -1.59
N LYS A 121 -18.94 10.25 -2.15
CA LYS A 121 -19.40 11.00 -3.32
C LYS A 121 -19.53 10.12 -4.58
N ALA A 122 -18.70 9.09 -4.70
CA ALA A 122 -18.80 8.09 -5.76
C ALA A 122 -19.96 7.11 -5.54
N GLY A 123 -20.63 7.16 -4.38
CA GLY A 123 -21.81 6.33 -4.05
C GLY A 123 -21.44 5.00 -3.39
N TYR A 124 -20.24 4.85 -2.85
CA TYR A 124 -19.77 3.66 -2.14
C TYR A 124 -19.62 3.91 -0.64
N LYS A 125 -19.54 2.84 0.15
CA LYS A 125 -19.47 2.88 1.61
C LYS A 125 -18.04 2.57 2.09
N PRO A 126 -17.31 3.58 2.65
CA PRO A 126 -16.01 3.34 3.25
C PRO A 126 -16.12 2.35 4.41
N GLY A 127 -15.15 1.43 4.52
CA GLY A 127 -15.11 0.41 5.56
C GLY A 127 -16.12 -0.73 5.41
N VAL A 128 -16.90 -0.73 4.33
CA VAL A 128 -17.84 -1.82 3.96
C VAL A 128 -17.51 -2.34 2.56
N GLU A 129 -17.54 -1.47 1.55
CA GLU A 129 -17.26 -1.82 0.17
C GLU A 129 -15.81 -1.52 -0.21
N VAL A 130 -15.29 -0.39 0.28
CA VAL A 130 -13.93 0.09 -0.03
C VAL A 130 -13.19 0.38 1.26
N PHE A 131 -11.97 -0.12 1.33
CA PHE A 131 -11.04 0.07 2.43
C PHE A 131 -9.83 0.86 1.94
N LEU A 132 -8.93 1.23 2.86
CA LEU A 132 -7.74 2.02 2.57
C LEU A 132 -6.47 1.18 2.75
N GLY A 133 -5.46 1.51 1.97
CA GLY A 133 -4.09 1.03 2.13
C GLY A 133 -3.11 2.18 2.14
N LEU A 134 -1.98 1.98 2.77
CA LEU A 134 -0.86 2.89 2.81
C LEU A 134 0.42 2.17 2.37
N ASP A 135 1.25 2.85 1.60
CA ASP A 135 2.68 2.61 1.55
C ASP A 135 3.38 3.83 2.15
N VAL A 136 4.06 3.60 3.26
CA VAL A 136 4.73 4.67 3.99
C VAL A 136 6.12 4.91 3.46
N ALA A 137 6.82 3.87 2.99
CA ALA A 137 8.22 3.88 2.60
C ALA A 137 9.10 4.53 3.69
N ALA A 138 8.92 4.11 4.95
CA ALA A 138 9.44 4.83 6.12
C ALA A 138 10.96 4.88 6.19
N SER A 139 11.70 4.04 5.47
CA SER A 139 13.15 4.13 5.33
C SER A 139 13.60 5.48 4.76
N GLU A 140 12.75 6.13 3.96
CA GLU A 140 12.99 7.45 3.38
C GLU A 140 12.80 8.60 4.39
N LEU A 141 12.14 8.33 5.50
CA LEU A 141 11.77 9.32 6.52
C LEU A 141 12.72 9.30 7.72
N VAL A 142 13.64 8.33 7.78
CA VAL A 142 14.56 8.17 8.93
C VAL A 142 15.63 9.25 8.94
N ASP A 143 15.77 9.87 10.11
CA ASP A 143 16.89 10.74 10.46
C ASP A 143 17.30 10.51 11.92
N ASN A 144 18.53 10.04 12.15
CA ASN A 144 19.07 9.78 13.49
C ASN A 144 18.17 8.91 14.38
N LYS A 145 17.65 7.79 13.84
CA LYS A 145 16.72 6.84 14.49
C LYS A 145 15.37 7.44 14.87
N LYS A 146 14.99 8.55 14.28
CA LYS A 146 13.66 9.16 14.36
C LYS A 146 13.08 9.27 12.97
N TYR A 147 11.78 9.41 12.89
CA TYR A 147 11.04 9.54 11.65
C TYR A 147 10.57 10.99 11.48
N LYS A 148 10.96 11.60 10.37
CA LYS A 148 10.56 12.96 10.03
C LYS A 148 9.15 12.91 9.45
N ILE A 149 8.17 13.36 10.23
CA ILE A 149 6.74 13.33 9.88
C ILE A 149 6.18 14.75 9.86
N MET A 150 5.52 15.10 8.77
CA MET A 150 4.90 16.41 8.61
C MET A 150 3.60 16.54 9.41
N GLN A 151 3.53 17.58 10.22
CA GLN A 151 2.32 17.98 10.92
C GLN A 151 2.10 19.49 10.77
N ASN A 152 0.96 19.88 10.22
CA ASN A 152 0.59 21.28 10.00
C ASN A 152 1.68 22.10 9.27
N ASN A 153 2.21 21.57 8.16
CA ASN A 153 3.31 22.14 7.38
C ASN A 153 4.63 22.30 8.15
N LYS A 154 4.82 21.57 9.26
CA LYS A 154 6.08 21.54 10.02
C LYS A 154 6.59 20.12 10.08
N ASN A 155 7.89 19.96 9.88
CA ASN A 155 8.56 18.70 10.11
C ASN A 155 8.70 18.48 11.62
N ASN A 156 8.13 17.38 12.11
CA ASN A 156 8.31 16.88 13.47
C ASN A 156 9.10 15.58 13.41
N PHE A 157 9.85 15.29 14.45
CA PHE A 157 10.60 14.06 14.58
C PHE A 157 9.90 13.15 15.58
N MET A 158 9.35 12.05 15.11
CA MET A 158 8.75 11.01 15.92
C MET A 158 9.75 9.93 16.28
N THR A 159 9.75 9.48 17.51
CA THR A 159 10.38 8.22 17.88
C THR A 159 9.63 7.05 17.25
N PRO A 160 10.23 5.84 17.16
CA PRO A 160 9.51 4.66 16.66
C PRO A 160 8.21 4.37 17.43
N ASP A 161 8.20 4.52 18.74
CA ASP A 161 7.00 4.30 19.56
C ASP A 161 5.91 5.37 19.29
N GLU A 162 6.28 6.63 19.05
CA GLU A 162 5.34 7.68 18.65
C GLU A 162 4.75 7.40 17.25
N LEU A 163 5.55 6.92 16.31
CA LEU A 163 5.09 6.53 14.99
C LEU A 163 4.18 5.30 15.05
N LEU A 164 4.51 4.30 15.87
CA LEU A 164 3.63 3.16 16.14
C LEU A 164 2.25 3.62 16.63
N ASN A 165 2.24 4.49 17.65
CA ASN A 165 0.99 5.04 18.19
C ASN A 165 0.20 5.84 17.14
N PHE A 166 0.89 6.51 16.22
CA PHE A 166 0.26 7.19 15.10
C PHE A 166 -0.44 6.20 14.15
N TYR A 167 0.19 5.06 13.80
CA TYR A 167 -0.48 4.01 13.00
C TYR A 167 -1.69 3.42 13.73
N VAL A 168 -1.59 3.15 15.02
CA VAL A 168 -2.73 2.68 15.83
C VAL A 168 -3.88 3.69 15.79
N HIS A 169 -3.56 5.00 15.89
CA HIS A 169 -4.54 6.08 15.75
C HIS A 169 -5.20 6.07 14.36
N LEU A 170 -4.41 5.94 13.28
CA LEU A 170 -4.93 5.91 11.92
C LEU A 170 -5.86 4.71 11.70
N VAL A 171 -5.46 3.51 12.10
CA VAL A 171 -6.25 2.28 11.96
C VAL A 171 -7.56 2.33 12.78
N LYS A 172 -7.56 3.05 13.90
CA LYS A 172 -8.76 3.26 14.71
C LYS A 172 -9.79 4.21 14.06
N ASN A 173 -9.31 5.21 13.31
CA ASN A 173 -10.15 6.29 12.79
C ASN A 173 -10.49 6.11 11.31
N TYR A 174 -9.73 5.30 10.57
CA TYR A 174 -9.90 5.06 9.14
C TYR A 174 -9.99 3.56 8.87
N PRO A 175 -10.72 3.12 7.86
CA PRO A 175 -10.86 1.70 7.51
C PRO A 175 -9.61 1.16 6.78
N ILE A 176 -8.43 1.31 7.38
CA ILE A 176 -7.16 0.85 6.84
C ILE A 176 -7.06 -0.67 6.98
N LYS A 177 -6.67 -1.35 5.90
CA LYS A 177 -6.50 -2.81 5.83
C LYS A 177 -5.09 -3.23 5.43
N SER A 178 -4.25 -2.31 4.98
CA SER A 178 -2.86 -2.60 4.61
C SER A 178 -1.98 -1.41 4.94
N ILE A 179 -0.83 -1.66 5.56
CA ILE A 179 0.26 -0.70 5.77
C ILE A 179 1.55 -1.38 5.31
N GLU A 180 2.12 -0.82 4.26
CA GLU A 180 3.39 -1.25 3.68
C GLU A 180 4.51 -0.36 4.21
N ASP A 181 5.65 -0.97 4.51
CA ASP A 181 6.90 -0.37 5.00
C ASP A 181 6.70 0.73 6.07
N PRO A 182 6.03 0.37 7.20
CA PRO A 182 5.72 1.33 8.27
C PRO A 182 6.94 1.82 9.04
N PHE A 183 8.08 1.09 9.01
CA PHE A 183 9.33 1.44 9.67
C PHE A 183 10.51 1.25 8.74
N ASP A 184 11.66 1.76 9.18
CA ASP A 184 12.93 1.54 8.50
C ASP A 184 13.19 0.05 8.25
N GLN A 185 13.82 -0.27 7.12
CA GLN A 185 14.13 -1.64 6.70
C GLN A 185 15.06 -2.41 7.65
N ASP A 186 15.68 -1.73 8.59
CA ASP A 186 16.57 -2.31 9.59
C ASP A 186 15.99 -2.28 11.01
N ASP A 187 14.78 -1.72 11.21
CA ASP A 187 14.12 -1.55 12.51
C ASP A 187 13.18 -2.72 12.88
N TRP A 188 13.68 -3.95 12.80
CA TRP A 188 12.91 -5.19 13.02
C TRP A 188 12.11 -5.22 14.33
N GLU A 189 12.63 -4.61 15.39
CA GLU A 189 11.98 -4.56 16.70
C GLU A 189 10.60 -3.84 16.62
N ASN A 190 10.55 -2.69 15.96
CA ASN A 190 9.31 -1.91 15.88
C ASN A 190 8.33 -2.49 14.85
N TRP A 191 8.82 -3.16 13.82
CA TRP A 191 7.98 -3.98 12.94
C TRP A 191 7.25 -5.08 13.73
N THR A 192 7.98 -5.84 14.56
CA THR A 192 7.40 -6.90 15.42
C THR A 192 6.40 -6.32 16.42
N LYS A 193 6.68 -5.16 17.03
CA LYS A 193 5.74 -4.49 17.94
C LYS A 193 4.44 -4.10 17.23
N LEU A 194 4.54 -3.51 16.03
CA LEU A 194 3.37 -3.09 15.25
C LEU A 194 2.54 -4.29 14.82
N ASN A 195 3.18 -5.36 14.31
CA ASN A 195 2.46 -6.56 13.90
C ASN A 195 1.68 -7.20 15.07
N LYS A 196 2.26 -7.23 16.27
CA LYS A 196 1.57 -7.69 17.48
C LYS A 196 0.38 -6.81 17.86
N GLU A 197 0.49 -5.49 17.69
CA GLU A 197 -0.54 -4.53 18.11
C GLU A 197 -1.75 -4.53 17.15
N ILE A 198 -1.51 -4.48 15.84
CA ILE A 198 -2.58 -4.32 14.85
C ILE A 198 -2.64 -5.40 13.77
N GLY A 199 -1.65 -6.28 13.68
CA GLY A 199 -1.55 -7.27 12.59
C GLY A 199 -2.71 -8.27 12.52
N SER A 200 -3.48 -8.44 13.59
CA SER A 200 -4.72 -9.25 13.55
C SER A 200 -5.85 -8.61 12.72
N LYS A 201 -5.75 -7.32 12.37
CA LYS A 201 -6.79 -6.54 11.68
C LYS A 201 -6.30 -5.93 10.37
N VAL A 202 -4.99 -5.74 10.23
CA VAL A 202 -4.33 -4.99 9.16
C VAL A 202 -3.18 -5.83 8.60
N GLN A 203 -3.00 -5.82 7.30
CA GLN A 203 -1.80 -6.35 6.65
C GLN A 203 -0.62 -5.43 6.97
N ILE A 204 0.42 -5.99 7.58
CA ILE A 204 1.72 -5.34 7.76
C ILE A 204 2.62 -5.92 6.67
N VAL A 205 2.83 -5.12 5.64
CA VAL A 205 3.48 -5.58 4.40
C VAL A 205 4.95 -5.18 4.41
N GLY A 206 5.82 -6.17 4.25
CA GLY A 206 7.26 -5.92 4.08
C GLY A 206 7.65 -5.96 2.61
N ASP A 207 8.06 -4.81 2.07
CA ASP A 207 8.72 -4.65 0.78
C ASP A 207 10.23 -4.39 0.99
N ASP A 208 10.63 -3.22 1.41
CA ASP A 208 12.04 -2.84 1.64
C ASP A 208 12.67 -3.67 2.77
N LEU A 209 11.89 -4.01 3.81
CA LEU A 209 12.35 -4.91 4.86
C LEU A 209 12.79 -6.26 4.29
N LEU A 210 12.02 -6.85 3.39
CA LEU A 210 12.17 -8.23 2.93
C LEU A 210 12.86 -8.38 1.58
N VAL A 211 12.72 -7.41 0.68
CA VAL A 211 13.26 -7.37 -0.69
C VAL A 211 13.12 -8.70 -1.45
N THR A 212 12.00 -9.40 -1.25
CA THR A 212 11.72 -10.75 -1.80
C THR A 212 12.82 -11.79 -1.44
N SER A 213 13.60 -11.56 -0.38
CA SER A 213 14.69 -12.45 0.05
C SER A 213 14.15 -13.59 0.91
N ILE A 214 14.38 -14.84 0.48
CA ILE A 214 13.97 -16.05 1.24
C ILE A 214 14.53 -16.02 2.68
N ASN A 215 15.75 -15.55 2.88
CA ASN A 215 16.36 -15.50 4.21
C ASN A 215 15.66 -14.46 5.10
N LYS A 216 15.42 -13.25 4.59
CA LYS A 216 14.70 -12.21 5.33
C LYS A 216 13.24 -12.62 5.63
N ILE A 217 12.56 -13.29 4.68
CA ILE A 217 11.22 -13.86 4.89
C ILE A 217 11.23 -14.90 6.02
N LYS A 218 12.21 -15.80 6.05
CA LYS A 218 12.35 -16.77 7.15
C LYS A 218 12.60 -16.09 8.50
N THR A 219 13.41 -15.04 8.53
CA THR A 219 13.64 -14.24 9.74
C THR A 219 12.33 -13.59 10.18
N SER A 220 11.59 -12.97 9.27
CA SER A 220 10.32 -12.31 9.62
C SER A 220 9.26 -13.27 10.17
N ILE A 221 9.23 -14.50 9.67
CA ILE A 221 8.34 -15.56 10.21
C ILE A 221 8.77 -15.93 11.64
N SER A 222 10.09 -16.07 11.91
CA SER A 222 10.58 -16.44 13.24
C SER A 222 10.41 -15.33 14.28
N GLU A 223 10.46 -14.07 13.86
CA GLU A 223 10.34 -12.90 14.73
C GLU A 223 8.91 -12.33 14.78
N ASP A 224 7.99 -12.85 13.95
CA ASP A 224 6.62 -12.35 13.80
C ASP A 224 6.58 -10.86 13.44
N SER A 225 7.49 -10.44 12.54
CA SER A 225 7.68 -9.02 12.21
C SER A 225 6.66 -8.50 11.22
N VAL A 226 6.19 -9.34 10.31
CA VAL A 226 5.17 -9.00 9.31
C VAL A 226 4.17 -10.15 9.16
N ASN A 227 3.00 -9.87 8.64
CA ASN A 227 2.01 -10.89 8.27
C ASN A 227 1.78 -10.99 6.76
N THR A 228 2.41 -10.12 5.99
CA THR A 228 2.27 -10.05 4.52
C THR A 228 3.62 -9.70 3.89
N VAL A 229 3.92 -10.32 2.75
CA VAL A 229 5.13 -10.06 1.96
C VAL A 229 4.75 -9.51 0.59
N LEU A 230 5.46 -8.47 0.15
CA LEU A 230 5.39 -8.00 -1.23
C LEU A 230 6.42 -8.75 -2.06
N ILE A 231 5.98 -9.33 -3.18
CA ILE A 231 6.83 -10.10 -4.09
C ILE A 231 7.05 -9.29 -5.36
N LYS A 232 8.33 -9.06 -5.65
CA LYS A 232 8.79 -8.36 -6.87
C LYS A 232 9.56 -9.29 -7.78
#